data_84b17a0b7f93ae5d34c91a0f4fa3fc4d
#
_entry.id   84b17a0b7f93ae5d34c91a0f4fa3fc4d
#
_cell.length_a   1.000
_cell.length_b   1.000
_cell.length_c   1.000
_cell.angle_alpha   90.00
_cell.angle_beta   90.00
_cell.angle_gamma   90.00
#
_symmetry.space_group_name_H-M   'P 1'
#
loop_
_entity.id
_entity.type
_entity.pdbx_description
1 polymer ?
#
loop_
_entity_poly.entity_id
_entity_poly.type
_entity_poly.pdbx_seq_one_letter_code
_entity_poly.pdbx_strand_id
1 'polypeptide(L)'
;NKIKFLLIRRKNTLNYIEFLRGKYEKNDINKLNYMFNLMTNEEINKIKNNDFDFLWNELWKKTSNLKIYQKEFRKSKNKFNYLKKNKILNDLTEIVSDFEVPEWGFPKGRRNNFEKNIDCALREFSEETNLDINKNNILNNLDSIQENYIGTNGKNYKHIYYLSLCDNDTEVSICEENKNQNYEIGDIGWYSWYEAVSMIRPYNKTKINLLNRVFLFLMNIYYNCIKVPFSKNITNNLLI
;
A
#
# COMPACT_ATOMS: atom_id res chain seq x y z
N ASN A 1 -11.48 -11.58 22.98
CA ASN A 1 -11.49 -11.27 21.53
C ASN A 1 -10.88 -9.87 21.34
N LYS A 2 -9.82 -9.77 20.56
CA LYS A 2 -9.15 -8.49 20.29
C LYS A 2 -9.55 -8.05 18.87
N ILE A 3 -9.91 -6.76 18.74
CA ILE A 3 -10.10 -6.15 17.42
C ILE A 3 -8.77 -6.22 16.66
N LYS A 4 -8.80 -6.77 15.45
CA LYS A 4 -7.65 -6.82 14.54
C LYS A 4 -7.98 -6.14 13.22
N PHE A 5 -6.95 -5.61 12.59
CA PHE A 5 -7.01 -4.92 11.30
C PHE A 5 -6.22 -5.71 10.27
N LEU A 6 -6.79 -5.90 9.10
CA LEU A 6 -6.07 -6.47 7.98
C LEU A 6 -5.17 -5.42 7.35
N LEU A 7 -3.88 -5.68 7.31
CA LEU A 7 -2.92 -4.87 6.59
C LEU A 7 -2.21 -5.69 5.53
N ILE A 8 -1.82 -5.01 4.48
CA ILE A 8 -0.95 -5.51 3.42
C ILE A 8 0.35 -4.69 3.40
N ARG A 9 1.46 -5.33 3.10
CA ARG A 9 2.75 -4.70 2.83
C ARG A 9 3.02 -4.74 1.34
N ARG A 10 3.43 -3.61 0.79
CA ARG A 10 3.86 -3.56 -0.60
C ARG A 10 5.09 -4.46 -0.83
N LYS A 11 5.24 -4.96 -2.04
CA LYS A 11 6.44 -5.71 -2.45
C LYS A 11 7.64 -4.78 -2.64
N ASN A 12 7.39 -3.59 -3.19
CA ASN A 12 8.39 -2.54 -3.36
C ASN A 12 7.84 -1.21 -2.85
N THR A 13 8.73 -0.33 -2.39
CA THR A 13 8.33 1.02 -1.99
C THR A 13 7.83 1.82 -3.18
N LEU A 14 6.88 2.74 -2.92
CA LEU A 14 6.42 3.66 -3.95
C LEU A 14 7.56 4.48 -4.56
N ASN A 15 8.53 4.87 -3.73
CA ASN A 15 9.65 5.69 -4.17
C ASN A 15 10.62 4.91 -5.08
N TYR A 16 10.85 3.62 -4.81
CA TYR A 16 11.62 2.75 -5.70
C TYR A 16 10.93 2.59 -7.07
N ILE A 17 9.62 2.31 -7.07
CA ILE A 17 8.84 2.20 -8.30
C ILE A 17 8.86 3.53 -9.09
N GLU A 18 8.61 4.67 -8.42
CA GLU A 18 8.62 5.99 -9.06
C GLU A 18 10.00 6.39 -9.57
N PHE A 19 11.06 6.02 -8.86
CA PHE A 19 12.43 6.23 -9.29
C PHE A 19 12.71 5.46 -10.59
N LEU A 20 12.45 4.17 -10.64
CA LEU A 20 12.64 3.37 -11.86
C LEU A 20 11.76 3.85 -13.01
N ARG A 21 10.58 4.40 -12.73
CA ARG A 21 9.70 5.03 -13.74
C ARG A 21 10.14 6.43 -14.15
N GLY A 22 11.25 6.94 -13.60
CA GLY A 22 11.79 8.27 -13.92
C GLY A 22 10.85 9.42 -13.54
N LYS A 23 10.07 9.29 -12.46
CA LYS A 23 9.13 10.32 -11.94
C LYS A 23 9.87 11.40 -11.12
N TYR A 24 10.97 11.88 -11.64
CA TYR A 24 11.78 12.94 -11.05
C TYR A 24 12.42 13.79 -12.15
N GLU A 25 12.88 14.98 -11.81
CA GLU A 25 13.74 15.79 -12.68
C GLU A 25 15.21 15.49 -12.34
N LYS A 26 16.06 15.39 -13.38
CA LYS A 26 17.46 14.95 -13.25
C LYS A 26 18.31 15.83 -12.34
N ASN A 27 17.96 17.11 -12.24
CA ASN A 27 18.69 18.11 -11.48
C ASN A 27 18.05 18.41 -10.11
N ASP A 28 16.90 17.78 -9.80
CA ASP A 28 16.24 17.94 -8.51
C ASP A 28 16.82 16.98 -7.48
N ILE A 29 18.00 17.35 -6.97
CA ILE A 29 18.73 16.55 -5.98
C ILE A 29 17.93 16.39 -4.68
N ASN A 30 17.17 17.42 -4.27
CA ASN A 30 16.35 17.35 -3.07
C ASN A 30 15.25 16.28 -3.21
N LYS A 31 14.58 16.24 -4.36
CA LYS A 31 13.58 15.21 -4.64
C LYS A 31 14.21 13.81 -4.71
N LEU A 32 15.36 13.67 -5.32
CA LEU A 32 16.08 12.39 -5.39
C LEU A 32 16.49 11.90 -3.99
N ASN A 33 17.10 12.76 -3.18
CA ASN A 33 17.43 12.44 -1.78
C ASN A 33 16.17 12.02 -0.99
N TYR A 34 15.07 12.76 -1.12
CA TYR A 34 13.80 12.42 -0.50
C TYR A 34 13.31 11.02 -0.91
N MET A 35 13.40 10.68 -2.21
CA MET A 35 12.99 9.36 -2.70
C MET A 35 13.86 8.25 -2.10
N PHE A 36 15.18 8.42 -2.07
CA PHE A 36 16.11 7.42 -1.54
C PHE A 36 15.94 7.23 -0.03
N ASN A 37 15.74 8.29 0.73
CA ASN A 37 15.45 8.19 2.17
C ASN A 37 14.16 7.41 2.49
N LEU A 38 13.24 7.27 1.53
CA LEU A 38 11.98 6.55 1.70
C LEU A 38 11.98 5.14 1.06
N MET A 39 13.04 4.76 0.35
CA MET A 39 13.27 3.38 -0.09
C MET A 39 13.72 2.50 1.09
N THR A 40 13.78 1.20 0.89
CA THR A 40 14.48 0.31 1.80
C THR A 40 15.97 0.25 1.47
N ASN A 41 16.81 -0.12 2.45
CA ASN A 41 18.23 -0.32 2.21
C ASN A 41 18.50 -1.43 1.18
N GLU A 42 17.64 -2.46 1.12
CA GLU A 42 17.69 -3.50 0.08
C GLU A 42 17.48 -2.93 -1.32
N GLU A 43 16.47 -2.06 -1.50
CA GLU A 43 16.19 -1.40 -2.79
C GLU A 43 17.32 -0.47 -3.22
N ILE A 44 17.91 0.28 -2.29
CA ILE A 44 19.08 1.13 -2.55
C ILE A 44 20.27 0.27 -3.01
N ASN A 45 20.52 -0.85 -2.32
CA ASN A 45 21.57 -1.79 -2.71
C ASN A 45 21.30 -2.45 -4.08
N LYS A 46 20.04 -2.74 -4.42
CA LYS A 46 19.66 -3.21 -5.76
C LYS A 46 20.03 -2.18 -6.83
N ILE A 47 19.72 -0.89 -6.59
CA ILE A 47 20.06 0.21 -7.51
C ILE A 47 21.58 0.35 -7.65
N LYS A 48 22.34 0.22 -6.55
CA LYS A 48 23.80 0.33 -6.53
C LYS A 48 24.47 -0.75 -7.39
N ASN A 49 23.97 -1.98 -7.30
CA ASN A 49 24.65 -3.18 -7.81
C ASN A 49 24.16 -3.65 -9.19
N ASN A 50 23.10 -3.08 -9.73
CA ASN A 50 22.50 -3.56 -10.97
C ASN A 50 22.41 -2.43 -12.02
N ASP A 51 22.28 -2.84 -13.27
CA ASP A 51 21.95 -1.93 -14.36
C ASP A 51 20.43 -1.66 -14.44
N PHE A 52 20.07 -0.63 -15.21
CA PHE A 52 18.67 -0.25 -15.35
C PHE A 52 17.81 -1.34 -15.99
N ASP A 53 18.35 -2.07 -16.95
CA ASP A 53 17.58 -3.09 -17.68
C ASP A 53 17.20 -4.25 -16.76
N PHE A 54 18.13 -4.66 -15.89
CA PHE A 54 17.86 -5.67 -14.87
C PHE A 54 16.76 -5.21 -13.90
N LEU A 55 16.91 -4.01 -13.31
CA LEU A 55 15.97 -3.44 -12.36
C LEU A 55 14.56 -3.26 -12.96
N TRP A 56 14.49 -2.77 -14.19
CA TRP A 56 13.25 -2.61 -14.92
C TRP A 56 12.57 -3.95 -15.20
N ASN A 57 13.32 -4.93 -15.67
CA ASN A 57 12.79 -6.26 -15.97
C ASN A 57 12.33 -6.99 -14.71
N GLU A 58 13.04 -6.86 -13.59
CA GLU A 58 12.61 -7.42 -12.31
C GLU A 58 11.25 -6.85 -11.90
N LEU A 59 11.08 -5.53 -12.04
CA LEU A 59 9.85 -4.83 -11.66
C LEU A 59 8.68 -5.12 -12.61
N TRP A 60 8.94 -5.33 -13.93
CA TRP A 60 7.91 -5.37 -14.98
C TRP A 60 7.88 -6.67 -15.79
N LYS A 61 8.34 -7.79 -15.25
CA LYS A 61 8.48 -9.09 -15.95
C LYS A 61 7.31 -9.52 -16.84
N LYS A 62 6.08 -9.12 -16.51
CA LYS A 62 4.85 -9.53 -17.22
C LYS A 62 4.27 -8.49 -18.17
N THR A 63 4.71 -7.24 -18.09
CA THR A 63 4.10 -6.11 -18.83
C THR A 63 5.05 -5.47 -19.85
N SER A 64 6.25 -6.03 -20.01
CA SER A 64 7.33 -5.49 -20.84
C SER A 64 6.96 -5.27 -22.32
N ASN A 65 5.93 -5.94 -22.83
CA ASN A 65 5.56 -5.88 -24.24
C ASN A 65 4.54 -4.78 -24.61
N LEU A 66 4.01 -4.03 -23.64
CA LEU A 66 3.06 -2.95 -23.91
C LEU A 66 3.80 -1.71 -24.41
N LYS A 67 3.32 -1.10 -25.53
CA LYS A 67 3.93 0.11 -26.13
C LYS A 67 4.13 1.26 -25.13
N ILE A 68 3.21 1.40 -24.15
CA ILE A 68 3.30 2.42 -23.10
C ILE A 68 4.54 2.19 -22.24
N TYR A 69 4.80 0.95 -21.81
CA TYR A 69 5.96 0.58 -21.00
C TYR A 69 7.28 0.78 -21.77
N GLN A 70 7.31 0.50 -23.07
CA GLN A 70 8.51 0.74 -23.89
C GLN A 70 8.83 2.23 -24.00
N LYS A 71 7.82 3.11 -24.11
CA LYS A 71 8.04 4.57 -24.13
C LYS A 71 8.52 5.08 -22.78
N GLU A 72 7.93 4.60 -21.69
CA GLU A 72 8.35 4.95 -20.32
C GLU A 72 9.75 4.41 -20.04
N PHE A 73 10.05 3.17 -20.40
CA PHE A 73 11.36 2.53 -20.31
C PHE A 73 12.49 3.41 -20.87
N ARG A 74 12.37 3.85 -22.13
CA ARG A 74 13.41 4.65 -22.78
C ARG A 74 13.67 5.96 -22.04
N LYS A 75 12.61 6.65 -21.63
CA LYS A 75 12.72 7.90 -20.88
C LYS A 75 13.41 7.70 -19.53
N SER A 76 12.98 6.68 -18.81
CA SER A 76 13.49 6.34 -17.48
C SER A 76 14.94 5.89 -17.55
N LYS A 77 15.29 5.03 -18.51
CA LYS A 77 16.67 4.60 -18.77
C LYS A 77 17.61 5.77 -19.05
N ASN A 78 17.15 6.73 -19.85
CA ASN A 78 17.96 7.93 -20.15
C ASN A 78 18.20 8.78 -18.88
N LYS A 79 17.18 8.91 -18.00
CA LYS A 79 17.33 9.62 -16.72
C LYS A 79 18.29 8.89 -15.79
N PHE A 80 18.12 7.58 -15.62
CA PHE A 80 19.00 6.74 -14.81
C PHE A 80 20.46 6.81 -15.27
N ASN A 81 20.69 6.62 -16.56
CA ASN A 81 22.04 6.68 -17.14
C ASN A 81 22.69 8.07 -17.00
N TYR A 82 21.89 9.14 -17.06
CA TYR A 82 22.37 10.49 -16.76
C TYR A 82 22.88 10.60 -15.32
N LEU A 83 22.11 10.12 -14.33
CA LEU A 83 22.52 10.13 -12.93
C LEU A 83 23.81 9.31 -12.71
N LYS A 84 23.90 8.14 -13.35
CA LYS A 84 25.09 7.27 -13.29
C LYS A 84 26.31 7.94 -13.90
N LYS A 85 26.18 8.52 -15.11
CA LYS A 85 27.28 9.20 -15.81
C LYS A 85 27.84 10.41 -15.04
N ASN A 86 26.95 11.15 -14.36
CA ASN A 86 27.33 12.33 -13.59
C ASN A 86 27.69 12.01 -12.13
N LYS A 87 27.82 10.72 -11.76
CA LYS A 87 28.14 10.21 -10.42
C LYS A 87 27.10 10.54 -9.33
N ILE A 88 25.99 11.20 -9.68
CA ILE A 88 24.91 11.53 -8.75
C ILE A 88 24.34 10.26 -8.13
N LEU A 89 24.21 9.18 -8.92
CA LEU A 89 23.70 7.91 -8.43
C LEU A 89 24.62 7.30 -7.34
N ASN A 90 25.92 7.52 -7.43
CA ASN A 90 26.85 7.03 -6.39
C ASN A 90 26.55 7.68 -5.04
N ASP A 91 26.37 9.00 -5.02
CA ASP A 91 26.08 9.73 -3.77
C ASP A 91 24.71 9.31 -3.20
N LEU A 92 23.70 9.14 -4.07
CA LEU A 92 22.38 8.68 -3.67
C LEU A 92 22.39 7.27 -3.08
N THR A 93 23.23 6.38 -3.57
CA THR A 93 23.31 5.00 -3.08
C THR A 93 24.15 4.84 -1.79
N GLU A 94 24.75 5.91 -1.29
CA GLU A 94 25.37 5.95 0.05
C GLU A 94 24.35 6.35 1.16
N ILE A 95 23.15 6.74 0.77
CA ILE A 95 22.07 7.06 1.72
C ILE A 95 21.68 5.78 2.46
N VAL A 96 21.64 5.88 3.80
CA VAL A 96 21.10 4.83 4.68
C VAL A 96 19.69 5.22 5.07
N SER A 97 18.72 4.42 4.69
CA SER A 97 17.31 4.64 5.00
C SER A 97 16.96 4.09 6.39
N ASP A 98 16.05 4.78 7.08
CA ASP A 98 15.47 4.30 8.34
C ASP A 98 14.46 3.15 8.14
N PHE A 99 14.15 2.78 6.91
CA PHE A 99 13.10 1.81 6.59
C PHE A 99 13.66 0.47 6.13
N GLU A 100 13.38 -0.56 6.90
CA GLU A 100 13.77 -1.95 6.62
C GLU A 100 12.86 -2.61 5.59
N VAL A 101 11.58 -2.27 5.59
CA VAL A 101 10.55 -2.89 4.74
C VAL A 101 9.72 -1.84 4.00
N PRO A 102 9.12 -2.22 2.84
CA PRO A 102 8.16 -1.37 2.14
C PRO A 102 6.93 -1.03 2.97
N GLU A 103 6.13 -0.07 2.47
CA GLU A 103 5.00 0.49 3.19
C GLU A 103 3.92 -0.54 3.49
N TRP A 104 3.44 -0.55 4.75
CA TRP A 104 2.21 -1.18 5.18
C TRP A 104 1.02 -0.24 5.00
N GLY A 105 -0.14 -0.82 4.74
CA GLY A 105 -1.39 -0.06 4.63
C GLY A 105 -2.61 -0.95 4.41
N PHE A 106 -3.74 -0.32 4.13
CA PHE A 106 -4.98 -1.03 3.83
C PHE A 106 -5.00 -1.48 2.37
N PRO A 107 -5.68 -2.60 2.04
CA PRO A 107 -5.95 -2.99 0.67
C PRO A 107 -6.65 -1.84 -0.09
N LYS A 108 -6.14 -1.47 -1.25
CA LYS A 108 -6.65 -0.35 -2.04
C LYS A 108 -6.09 -0.33 -3.44
N GLY A 109 -6.88 0.14 -4.38
CA GLY A 109 -6.39 0.37 -5.71
C GLY A 109 -7.13 1.45 -6.47
N ARG A 110 -6.91 1.50 -7.77
CA ARG A 110 -7.43 2.55 -8.62
C ARG A 110 -8.73 2.08 -9.29
N ARG A 111 -9.75 2.94 -9.19
CA ARG A 111 -11.02 2.72 -9.86
C ARG A 111 -10.85 2.73 -11.39
N ASN A 112 -11.42 1.73 -12.05
CA ASN A 112 -11.53 1.66 -13.50
C ASN A 112 -12.60 2.64 -14.04
N ASN A 113 -12.55 2.92 -15.34
CA ASN A 113 -13.60 3.73 -15.96
C ASN A 113 -14.97 3.04 -15.80
N PHE A 114 -15.98 3.83 -15.43
CA PHE A 114 -17.37 3.38 -15.21
C PHE A 114 -17.57 2.41 -14.03
N GLU A 115 -16.55 2.03 -13.29
CA GLU A 115 -16.65 1.21 -12.08
C GLU A 115 -17.21 2.04 -10.91
N LYS A 116 -18.09 1.47 -10.09
CA LYS A 116 -18.53 2.11 -8.84
C LYS A 116 -17.43 1.99 -7.78
N ASN A 117 -17.36 2.95 -6.83
CA ASN A 117 -16.34 2.95 -5.79
C ASN A 117 -16.35 1.66 -4.96
N ILE A 118 -17.54 1.16 -4.61
CA ILE A 118 -17.70 -0.09 -3.84
C ILE A 118 -17.23 -1.32 -4.63
N ASP A 119 -17.51 -1.38 -5.93
CA ASP A 119 -17.09 -2.50 -6.77
C ASP A 119 -15.56 -2.50 -6.96
N CYS A 120 -14.96 -1.30 -7.07
CA CYS A 120 -13.51 -1.13 -7.04
C CYS A 120 -12.92 -1.63 -5.72
N ALA A 121 -13.50 -1.24 -4.58
CA ALA A 121 -12.99 -1.65 -3.28
C ALA A 121 -13.01 -3.18 -3.11
N LEU A 122 -14.10 -3.84 -3.52
CA LEU A 122 -14.21 -5.30 -3.46
C LEU A 122 -13.21 -6.00 -4.39
N ARG A 123 -13.09 -5.52 -5.62
CA ARG A 123 -12.13 -6.08 -6.61
C ARG A 123 -10.69 -5.96 -6.11
N GLU A 124 -10.26 -4.76 -5.71
CA GLU A 124 -8.89 -4.50 -5.22
C GLU A 124 -8.62 -5.29 -3.94
N PHE A 125 -9.62 -5.38 -3.04
CA PHE A 125 -9.50 -6.20 -1.84
C PHE A 125 -9.24 -7.67 -2.20
N SER A 126 -10.04 -8.26 -3.09
CA SER A 126 -9.85 -9.64 -3.53
C SER A 126 -8.52 -9.85 -4.24
N GLU A 127 -8.11 -8.92 -5.11
CA GLU A 127 -6.83 -8.98 -5.84
C GLU A 127 -5.62 -8.93 -4.91
N GLU A 128 -5.65 -8.07 -3.89
CA GLU A 128 -4.52 -7.85 -2.99
C GLU A 128 -4.48 -8.83 -1.80
N THR A 129 -5.63 -9.38 -1.37
CA THR A 129 -5.70 -10.24 -0.17
C THR A 129 -5.96 -11.71 -0.47
N ASN A 130 -6.42 -12.03 -1.68
CA ASN A 130 -6.93 -13.34 -2.08
C ASN A 130 -8.15 -13.81 -1.24
N LEU A 131 -8.81 -12.88 -0.56
CA LEU A 131 -10.07 -13.14 0.14
C LEU A 131 -11.25 -12.71 -0.74
N ASP A 132 -12.27 -13.52 -0.76
CA ASP A 132 -13.53 -13.18 -1.43
C ASP A 132 -14.52 -12.61 -0.41
N ILE A 133 -14.79 -11.30 -0.53
CA ILE A 133 -15.82 -10.62 0.23
C ILE A 133 -16.88 -10.07 -0.70
N ASN A 134 -18.11 -10.10 -0.27
CA ASN A 134 -19.22 -9.56 -1.03
C ASN A 134 -19.78 -8.28 -0.36
N LYS A 135 -20.74 -7.63 -1.03
CA LYS A 135 -21.36 -6.39 -0.53
C LYS A 135 -22.05 -6.55 0.82
N ASN A 136 -22.49 -7.76 1.19
CA ASN A 136 -23.17 -8.00 2.45
C ASN A 136 -22.21 -7.99 3.66
N ASN A 137 -20.92 -8.20 3.41
CA ASN A 137 -19.89 -8.09 4.46
C ASN A 137 -19.55 -6.64 4.80
N ILE A 138 -19.94 -5.70 3.93
CA ILE A 138 -19.67 -4.27 4.13
C ILE A 138 -20.72 -3.70 5.09
N LEU A 139 -20.26 -2.90 6.04
CA LEU A 139 -21.14 -2.17 6.96
C LEU A 139 -21.86 -1.03 6.22
N ASN A 140 -22.93 -1.37 5.51
CA ASN A 140 -23.67 -0.44 4.65
C ASN A 140 -24.36 0.71 5.42
N ASN A 141 -24.51 0.59 6.73
CA ASN A 141 -25.07 1.63 7.60
C ASN A 141 -24.05 2.70 8.00
N LEU A 142 -22.81 2.57 7.55
CA LEU A 142 -21.73 3.52 7.78
C LEU A 142 -21.39 4.25 6.50
N ASP A 143 -21.26 5.57 6.59
CA ASP A 143 -20.74 6.35 5.50
C ASP A 143 -19.30 5.95 5.20
N SER A 144 -18.94 5.95 3.92
CA SER A 144 -17.56 5.70 3.50
C SER A 144 -16.61 6.74 4.12
N ILE A 145 -15.48 6.27 4.61
CA ILE A 145 -14.46 7.16 5.17
C ILE A 145 -13.59 7.68 4.03
N GLN A 146 -13.36 8.99 4.02
CA GLN A 146 -12.61 9.65 2.95
C GLN A 146 -11.29 10.20 3.46
N GLU A 147 -10.25 9.97 2.68
CA GLU A 147 -8.92 10.54 2.87
C GLU A 147 -8.58 11.37 1.63
N ASN A 148 -8.32 12.67 1.84
CA ASN A 148 -7.85 13.56 0.78
C ASN A 148 -6.38 13.90 1.04
N TYR A 149 -5.53 13.80 0.02
CA TYR A 149 -4.13 14.17 0.13
C TYR A 149 -3.58 14.68 -1.20
N ILE A 150 -2.49 15.42 -1.13
CA ILE A 150 -1.74 15.85 -2.31
C ILE A 150 -0.62 14.84 -2.53
N GLY A 151 -0.61 14.22 -3.70
CA GLY A 151 0.46 13.28 -4.08
C GLY A 151 1.78 13.98 -4.36
N THR A 152 2.85 13.20 -4.44
CA THR A 152 4.22 13.70 -4.75
C THR A 152 4.33 14.41 -6.10
N ASN A 153 3.35 14.22 -6.97
CA ASN A 153 3.22 14.87 -8.28
C ASN A 153 2.35 16.15 -8.26
N GLY A 154 2.00 16.66 -7.07
CA GLY A 154 1.16 17.86 -6.88
C GLY A 154 -0.32 17.66 -7.20
N LYS A 155 -0.78 16.45 -7.51
CA LYS A 155 -2.20 16.17 -7.79
C LYS A 155 -2.96 15.85 -6.51
N ASN A 156 -4.22 16.28 -6.47
CA ASN A 156 -5.14 15.90 -5.41
C ASN A 156 -5.63 14.47 -5.63
N TYR A 157 -5.53 13.67 -4.59
CA TYR A 157 -6.04 12.31 -4.54
C TYR A 157 -7.11 12.19 -3.46
N LYS A 158 -8.07 11.32 -3.72
CA LYS A 158 -9.13 10.98 -2.79
C LYS A 158 -9.20 9.46 -2.69
N HIS A 159 -8.96 8.93 -1.49
CA HIS A 159 -9.25 7.54 -1.15
C HIS A 159 -10.63 7.46 -0.48
N ILE A 160 -11.38 6.45 -0.82
CA ILE A 160 -12.69 6.13 -0.25
C ILE A 160 -12.59 4.73 0.34
N TYR A 161 -12.75 4.62 1.65
CA TYR A 161 -12.67 3.37 2.38
C TYR A 161 -14.04 2.89 2.82
N TYR A 162 -14.26 1.60 2.74
CA TYR A 162 -15.42 0.90 3.24
C TYR A 162 -14.97 -0.03 4.36
N LEU A 163 -15.76 -0.10 5.44
CA LEU A 163 -15.52 -1.05 6.52
C LEU A 163 -16.20 -2.36 6.21
N SER A 164 -15.50 -3.44 6.39
CA SER A 164 -16.02 -4.80 6.26
C SER A 164 -15.69 -5.61 7.50
N LEU A 165 -16.54 -6.58 7.80
CA LEU A 165 -16.32 -7.57 8.84
C LEU A 165 -15.86 -8.87 8.21
N CYS A 166 -15.00 -9.58 8.91
CA CYS A 166 -14.53 -10.89 8.53
C CYS A 166 -14.67 -11.86 9.71
N ASP A 167 -14.79 -13.14 9.43
CA ASP A 167 -14.84 -14.17 10.44
C ASP A 167 -13.49 -14.30 11.16
N ASN A 168 -13.52 -14.65 12.45
CA ASN A 168 -12.31 -14.70 13.30
C ASN A 168 -11.25 -15.67 12.84
N ASP A 169 -11.66 -16.74 12.17
CA ASP A 169 -10.79 -17.83 11.74
C ASP A 169 -10.28 -17.65 10.31
N THR A 170 -10.50 -16.46 9.70
CA THR A 170 -10.01 -16.18 8.37
C THR A 170 -8.50 -16.02 8.39
N GLU A 171 -7.80 -17.03 7.93
CA GLU A 171 -6.36 -16.98 7.72
C GLU A 171 -6.02 -16.20 6.43
N VAL A 172 -4.92 -15.48 6.46
CA VAL A 172 -4.42 -14.73 5.30
C VAL A 172 -2.96 -15.05 5.06
N SER A 173 -2.62 -15.22 3.79
CA SER A 173 -1.25 -15.47 3.34
C SER A 173 -1.09 -15.02 1.90
N ILE A 174 0.17 -14.92 1.47
CA ILE A 174 0.48 -14.72 0.06
C ILE A 174 0.17 -15.99 -0.71
N CYS A 175 -0.73 -15.90 -1.68
CA CYS A 175 -1.10 -17.02 -2.55
C CYS A 175 -0.22 -17.02 -3.81
N GLU A 176 0.60 -18.03 -3.98
CA GLU A 176 1.51 -18.14 -5.15
C GLU A 176 0.77 -18.19 -6.49
N GLU A 177 -0.45 -18.69 -6.49
CA GLU A 177 -1.29 -18.79 -7.69
C GLU A 177 -1.95 -17.44 -8.05
N ASN A 178 -2.16 -16.55 -7.08
CA ASN A 178 -2.69 -15.22 -7.32
C ASN A 178 -1.59 -14.29 -7.84
N LYS A 179 -1.52 -14.17 -9.16
CA LYS A 179 -0.50 -13.36 -9.83
C LYS A 179 -0.57 -11.88 -9.49
N ASN A 180 -1.77 -11.34 -9.23
CA ASN A 180 -1.94 -9.92 -8.90
C ASN A 180 -1.39 -9.63 -7.51
N GLN A 181 -1.77 -10.45 -6.53
CA GLN A 181 -1.24 -10.36 -5.18
C GLN A 181 0.29 -10.49 -5.18
N ASN A 182 0.83 -11.55 -5.76
CA ASN A 182 2.27 -11.81 -5.80
C ASN A 182 3.09 -10.72 -6.47
N TYR A 183 2.48 -9.95 -7.36
CA TYR A 183 3.15 -8.87 -8.07
C TYR A 183 3.28 -7.60 -7.21
N GLU A 184 2.25 -7.27 -6.44
CA GLU A 184 2.15 -6.00 -5.72
C GLU A 184 2.39 -6.13 -4.22
N ILE A 185 2.04 -7.30 -3.63
CA ILE A 185 2.02 -7.51 -2.19
C ILE A 185 3.22 -8.38 -1.78
N GLY A 186 3.93 -7.91 -0.77
CA GLY A 186 5.08 -8.61 -0.18
C GLY A 186 4.74 -9.34 1.11
N ASP A 187 3.64 -8.94 1.78
CA ASP A 187 3.18 -9.56 3.02
C ASP A 187 1.74 -9.16 3.35
N ILE A 188 1.04 -9.95 4.16
CA ILE A 188 -0.33 -9.70 4.59
C ILE A 188 -0.57 -10.30 5.97
N GLY A 189 -1.36 -9.64 6.82
CA GLY A 189 -1.68 -10.20 8.13
C GLY A 189 -2.73 -9.40 8.90
N TRP A 190 -3.19 -10.03 9.99
CA TRP A 190 -4.12 -9.47 10.96
C TRP A 190 -3.37 -8.92 12.17
N TYR A 191 -3.50 -7.63 12.42
CA TYR A 191 -2.74 -6.91 13.44
C TYR A 191 -3.65 -6.21 14.43
N SER A 192 -3.27 -6.21 15.70
CA SER A 192 -3.92 -5.35 16.70
C SER A 192 -3.75 -3.88 16.33
N TRP A 193 -4.57 -3.01 16.91
CA TRP A 193 -4.44 -1.57 16.68
C TRP A 193 -3.01 -1.05 16.93
N TYR A 194 -2.40 -1.48 18.02
CA TYR A 194 -1.05 -1.05 18.38
C TYR A 194 0.00 -1.47 17.34
N GLU A 195 -0.03 -2.74 16.92
CA GLU A 195 0.85 -3.26 15.87
C GLU A 195 0.60 -2.52 14.54
N ALA A 196 -0.65 -2.36 14.14
CA ALA A 196 -1.04 -1.67 12.91
C ALA A 196 -0.52 -0.22 12.87
N VAL A 197 -0.65 0.53 13.98
CA VAL A 197 -0.12 1.90 14.08
C VAL A 197 1.41 1.92 13.96
N SER A 198 2.10 0.97 14.59
CA SER A 198 3.57 0.91 14.55
C SER A 198 4.12 0.51 13.18
N MET A 199 3.38 -0.27 12.39
CA MET A 199 3.78 -0.72 11.06
C MET A 199 3.55 0.33 9.97
N ILE A 200 2.52 1.18 10.13
CA ILE A 200 2.28 2.27 9.19
C ILE A 200 3.35 3.34 9.37
N ARG A 201 4.04 3.71 8.28
CA ARG A 201 5.12 4.69 8.34
C ARG A 201 4.66 6.02 8.94
N PRO A 202 5.43 6.64 9.86
CA PRO A 202 5.00 7.81 10.66
C PRO A 202 4.58 9.03 9.83
N TYR A 203 5.09 9.18 8.63
CA TYR A 203 4.70 10.27 7.73
C TYR A 203 3.29 10.09 7.13
N ASN A 204 2.71 8.89 7.17
CA ASN A 204 1.34 8.61 6.73
C ASN A 204 0.30 8.94 7.82
N LYS A 205 0.36 10.16 8.36
CA LYS A 205 -0.52 10.62 9.45
C LYS A 205 -2.01 10.44 9.14
N THR A 206 -2.41 10.62 7.90
CA THR A 206 -3.81 10.45 7.47
C THR A 206 -4.29 9.02 7.66
N LYS A 207 -3.47 8.01 7.32
CA LYS A 207 -3.80 6.59 7.54
C LYS A 207 -3.83 6.22 9.02
N ILE A 208 -2.87 6.71 9.80
CA ILE A 208 -2.84 6.51 11.25
C ILE A 208 -4.10 7.12 11.89
N ASN A 209 -4.48 8.34 11.49
CA ASN A 209 -5.69 8.98 11.98
C ASN A 209 -6.96 8.22 11.58
N LEU A 210 -7.02 7.68 10.37
CA LEU A 210 -8.13 6.84 9.92
C LEU A 210 -8.24 5.58 10.79
N LEU A 211 -7.13 4.87 11.00
CA LEU A 211 -7.07 3.69 11.85
C LEU A 211 -7.54 4.01 13.29
N ASN A 212 -7.07 5.12 13.86
CA ASN A 212 -7.47 5.57 15.20
C ASN A 212 -8.97 5.84 15.29
N ARG A 213 -9.53 6.54 14.30
CA ARG A 213 -10.97 6.84 14.25
C ARG A 213 -11.81 5.57 14.19
N VAL A 214 -11.41 4.63 13.35
CA VAL A 214 -12.10 3.35 13.20
C VAL A 214 -11.99 2.54 14.49
N PHE A 215 -10.81 2.46 15.09
CA PHE A 215 -10.62 1.76 16.35
C PHE A 215 -11.50 2.34 17.47
N LEU A 216 -11.50 3.66 17.65
CA LEU A 216 -12.34 4.34 18.64
C LEU A 216 -13.83 4.10 18.41
N PHE A 217 -14.27 4.13 17.14
CA PHE A 217 -15.66 3.83 16.78
C PHE A 217 -16.05 2.42 17.20
N LEU A 218 -15.22 1.42 16.90
CA LEU A 218 -15.48 0.03 17.28
C LEU A 218 -15.44 -0.19 18.78
N MET A 219 -14.50 0.43 19.49
CA MET A 219 -14.45 0.38 20.94
C MET A 219 -15.72 0.97 21.56
N ASN A 220 -16.25 2.06 20.99
CA ASN A 220 -17.50 2.66 21.47
C ASN A 220 -18.69 1.72 21.26
N ILE A 221 -18.80 1.06 20.11
CA ILE A 221 -19.83 0.04 19.87
C ILE A 221 -19.67 -1.10 20.88
N TYR A 222 -18.49 -1.63 21.05
CA TYR A 222 -18.20 -2.72 21.98
C TYR A 222 -18.60 -2.37 23.43
N TYR A 223 -18.24 -1.18 23.91
CA TYR A 223 -18.59 -0.71 25.24
C TYR A 223 -20.10 -0.54 25.43
N ASN A 224 -20.79 -0.02 24.42
CA ASN A 224 -22.24 0.15 24.49
C ASN A 224 -22.99 -1.18 24.45
N CYS A 225 -22.49 -2.16 23.70
CA CYS A 225 -23.04 -3.52 23.66
C CYS A 225 -22.86 -4.26 24.99
N ILE A 226 -21.79 -4.01 25.75
CA ILE A 226 -21.56 -4.62 27.07
C ILE A 226 -22.48 -4.00 28.14
N LYS A 227 -22.77 -2.70 28.03
CA LYS A 227 -23.62 -1.98 29.02
C LYS A 227 -25.12 -2.26 28.89
N VAL A 228 -25.55 -2.77 27.75
CA VAL A 228 -26.94 -3.22 27.58
C VAL A 228 -26.98 -4.70 27.92
N PRO A 229 -27.79 -5.15 28.94
CA PRO A 229 -27.98 -6.55 29.20
C PRO A 229 -28.87 -7.13 28.09
N PHE A 230 -28.27 -7.38 26.93
CA PHE A 230 -28.92 -8.15 25.87
C PHE A 230 -28.87 -9.62 26.23
N SER A 231 -30.04 -10.22 26.28
CA SER A 231 -30.21 -11.66 26.29
C SER A 231 -29.32 -12.32 25.27
N LYS A 232 -28.58 -13.33 25.73
CA LYS A 232 -27.80 -14.33 25.01
C LYS A 232 -28.06 -14.37 23.51
N ASN A 233 -27.04 -14.10 22.70
CA ASN A 233 -26.78 -14.53 21.33
C ASN A 233 -26.30 -13.42 20.39
N ILE A 234 -25.31 -12.60 20.81
CA ILE A 234 -24.48 -11.92 19.83
C ILE A 234 -23.02 -12.09 20.27
N THR A 235 -22.48 -13.27 20.02
CA THR A 235 -21.04 -13.52 19.97
C THR A 235 -20.62 -13.50 18.50
N ASN A 236 -20.58 -12.34 17.90
CA ASN A 236 -20.01 -12.23 16.57
C ASN A 236 -18.93 -11.16 16.58
N ASN A 237 -17.77 -11.60 16.26
CA ASN A 237 -16.49 -10.93 16.23
C ASN A 237 -16.47 -9.80 15.21
N LEU A 238 -16.21 -8.59 15.68
CA LEU A 238 -16.00 -7.42 14.86
C LEU A 238 -14.54 -7.42 14.39
N LEU A 239 -14.32 -7.56 13.08
CA LEU A 239 -13.04 -7.44 12.40
C LEU A 239 -13.13 -6.36 11.31
N ILE A 240 -12.09 -5.64 11.09
CA ILE A 240 -11.97 -4.62 10.03
C ILE A 240 -10.85 -4.98 9.10
#